data_5a34f9565f11d17ff522c976c064d3f0
#
_entry.id   5a34f9565f11d17ff522c976c064d3f0
#
_cell.length_a   1.000
_cell.length_b   1.000
_cell.length_c   1.000
_cell.angle_alpha   90.00
_cell.angle_beta   90.00
_cell.angle_gamma   90.00
#
_symmetry.space_group_name_H-M   'P 1'
#
loop_
_entity.id
_entity.type
_entity.pdbx_description
1 polymer ?
#
loop_
_entity_poly.entity_id
_entity_poly.type
_entity_poly.pdbx_seq_one_letter_code
_entity_poly.pdbx_strand_id
1 'polypeptide(L)'
;MICAAVIYGYPKFFQNQNETKKILGGKIIAGVIILHMLTQPFYDIFLFDLPWQGEFPMHMCDFSQLAMIYYLLNQKAPKILFHCAYFWGICGATMALATPDLEYGFPHGEYSPFFWGHSFILLAVFYVLMVRNERPILSDIPKVIGVTLVLLIFVYCVNLLIGPPANYWYLVARPVEGTLMDYFPDPPLHLIGTIPLAILLFYIAYLPLQIKDLLRGKAAK
;
A
#
# COMPACT_ATOMS: atom_id res chain seq x y z
N MET A 1 9.55 4.77 15.58
CA MET A 1 10.03 6.17 15.56
C MET A 1 10.83 6.49 14.30
N ILE A 2 11.81 5.69 13.89
CA ILE A 2 12.65 5.97 12.69
C ILE A 2 11.81 6.08 11.42
N CYS A 3 10.90 5.12 11.14
CA CYS A 3 10.03 5.15 9.97
C CYS A 3 9.21 6.43 9.87
N ALA A 4 8.58 6.86 10.96
CA ALA A 4 7.78 8.09 10.98
C ALA A 4 8.63 9.35 10.68
N ALA A 5 9.85 9.40 11.21
CA ALA A 5 10.80 10.49 10.93
C ALA A 5 11.19 10.54 9.44
N VAL A 6 11.41 9.38 8.82
CA VAL A 6 11.74 9.29 7.39
C VAL A 6 10.53 9.65 6.52
N ILE A 7 9.32 9.11 6.83
CA ILE A 7 8.09 9.37 6.09
C ILE A 7 7.77 10.88 6.03
N TYR A 8 8.02 11.61 7.10
CA TYR A 8 7.77 13.06 7.14
C TYR A 8 9.01 13.88 6.73
N GLY A 9 10.17 13.56 7.26
CA GLY A 9 11.40 14.36 7.11
C GLY A 9 11.93 14.40 5.68
N TYR A 10 11.90 13.25 4.98
CA TYR A 10 12.37 13.17 3.61
C TYR A 10 11.54 14.04 2.64
N PRO A 11 10.20 13.94 2.58
CA PRO A 11 9.40 14.85 1.76
C PRO A 11 9.59 16.32 2.15
N LYS A 12 9.68 16.61 3.44
CA LYS A 12 9.89 17.97 3.94
C LYS A 12 11.18 18.59 3.44
N PHE A 13 12.27 17.80 3.39
CA PHE A 13 13.54 18.25 2.82
C PHE A 13 13.43 18.56 1.33
N PHE A 14 12.74 17.71 0.55
CA PHE A 14 12.62 17.90 -0.90
C PHE A 14 11.58 18.93 -1.31
N GLN A 15 10.64 19.29 -0.46
CA GLN A 15 9.54 20.21 -0.76
C GLN A 15 10.02 21.57 -1.32
N ASN A 16 11.14 22.08 -0.79
CA ASN A 16 11.69 23.39 -1.13
C ASN A 16 12.87 23.30 -2.13
N GLN A 17 13.14 22.13 -2.70
CA GLN A 17 14.20 21.95 -3.68
C GLN A 17 13.72 22.32 -5.11
N ASN A 18 14.69 22.47 -6.03
CA ASN A 18 14.38 22.66 -7.45
C ASN A 18 13.78 21.38 -8.06
N GLU A 19 13.15 21.51 -9.24
CA GLU A 19 12.44 20.39 -9.88
C GLU A 19 13.35 19.19 -10.19
N THR A 20 14.58 19.41 -10.58
CA THR A 20 15.55 18.34 -10.85
C THR A 20 15.79 17.50 -9.59
N LYS A 21 15.99 18.15 -8.43
CA LYS A 21 16.17 17.46 -7.16
C LYS A 21 14.89 16.77 -6.69
N LYS A 22 13.71 17.36 -6.91
CA LYS A 22 12.42 16.73 -6.62
C LYS A 22 12.23 15.45 -7.45
N ILE A 23 12.57 15.49 -8.74
CA ILE A 23 12.53 14.29 -9.57
C ILE A 23 13.52 13.24 -9.08
N LEU A 24 14.74 13.65 -8.74
CA LEU A 24 15.75 12.75 -8.19
C LEU A 24 15.29 12.11 -6.87
N GLY A 25 14.72 12.89 -5.96
CA GLY A 25 14.16 12.37 -4.70
C GLY A 25 13.09 11.30 -4.93
N GLY A 26 12.18 11.51 -5.89
CA GLY A 26 11.20 10.50 -6.29
C GLY A 26 11.86 9.23 -6.86
N LYS A 27 12.89 9.38 -7.71
CA LYS A 27 13.64 8.24 -8.27
C LYS A 27 14.37 7.44 -7.19
N ILE A 28 14.90 8.11 -6.17
CA ILE A 28 15.55 7.43 -5.02
C ILE A 28 14.52 6.56 -4.28
N ILE A 29 13.33 7.11 -3.98
CA ILE A 29 12.25 6.33 -3.36
C ILE A 29 11.90 5.11 -4.21
N ALA A 30 11.69 5.30 -5.52
CA ALA A 30 11.38 4.19 -6.43
C ALA A 30 12.50 3.13 -6.43
N GLY A 31 13.77 3.55 -6.45
CA GLY A 31 14.91 2.65 -6.39
C GLY A 31 14.96 1.83 -5.09
N VAL A 32 14.67 2.45 -3.95
CA VAL A 32 14.61 1.75 -2.66
C VAL A 32 13.46 0.75 -2.61
N ILE A 33 12.27 1.11 -3.16
CA ILE A 33 11.14 0.19 -3.24
C ILE A 33 11.48 -0.99 -4.16
N ILE A 34 12.09 -0.75 -5.33
CA ILE A 34 12.53 -1.82 -6.23
C ILE A 34 13.49 -2.77 -5.52
N LEU A 35 14.50 -2.22 -4.84
CA LEU A 35 15.46 -3.03 -4.09
C LEU A 35 14.75 -3.90 -3.05
N HIS A 36 13.83 -3.32 -2.28
CA HIS A 36 13.03 -4.04 -1.29
C HIS A 36 12.21 -5.17 -1.93
N MET A 37 11.46 -4.88 -2.99
CA MET A 37 10.63 -5.88 -3.69
C MET A 37 11.44 -7.03 -4.33
N LEU A 38 12.68 -6.78 -4.72
CA LEU A 38 13.56 -7.81 -5.27
C LEU A 38 14.24 -8.65 -4.18
N THR A 39 14.55 -8.05 -3.04
CA THR A 39 15.29 -8.73 -1.97
C THR A 39 14.38 -9.50 -1.02
N GLN A 40 13.18 -9.02 -0.74
CA GLN A 40 12.29 -9.66 0.22
C GLN A 40 11.94 -11.10 -0.16
N PRO A 41 11.41 -11.41 -1.36
CA PRO A 41 11.11 -12.79 -1.74
C PRO A 41 12.34 -13.71 -1.71
N PHE A 42 13.52 -13.15 -1.98
CA PHE A 42 14.76 -13.92 -1.87
C PHE A 42 15.04 -14.34 -0.43
N TYR A 43 14.89 -13.42 0.54
CA TYR A 43 15.05 -13.77 1.95
C TYR A 43 13.98 -14.76 2.41
N ASP A 44 12.73 -14.51 2.06
CA ASP A 44 11.59 -15.31 2.48
C ASP A 44 11.73 -16.76 1.98
N ILE A 45 12.08 -16.97 0.72
CA ILE A 45 12.23 -18.32 0.13
C ILE A 45 13.53 -19.00 0.57
N PHE A 46 14.69 -18.32 0.51
CA PHE A 46 16.00 -18.99 0.64
C PHE A 46 16.60 -18.92 2.04
N LEU A 47 16.18 -17.98 2.90
CA LEU A 47 16.68 -17.88 4.27
C LEU A 47 15.67 -18.31 5.31
N PHE A 48 14.36 -18.16 5.03
CA PHE A 48 13.30 -18.53 5.96
C PHE A 48 12.50 -19.75 5.53
N ASP A 49 12.86 -20.38 4.40
CA ASP A 49 12.21 -21.58 3.86
C ASP A 49 10.69 -21.42 3.63
N LEU A 50 10.25 -20.17 3.35
CA LEU A 50 8.84 -19.94 3.08
C LEU A 50 8.46 -20.52 1.69
N PRO A 51 7.25 -21.02 1.53
CA PRO A 51 6.80 -21.60 0.27
C PRO A 51 6.66 -20.50 -0.80
N TRP A 52 7.38 -20.65 -1.91
CA TRP A 52 7.41 -19.69 -3.03
C TRP A 52 6.03 -19.28 -3.55
N GLN A 53 5.01 -20.12 -3.34
CA GLN A 53 3.63 -19.84 -3.74
C GLN A 53 3.04 -18.63 -3.00
N GLY A 54 3.55 -18.28 -1.82
CA GLY A 54 3.15 -17.10 -1.05
C GLY A 54 3.94 -15.83 -1.38
N GLU A 55 5.05 -15.95 -2.13
CA GLU A 55 6.05 -14.88 -2.24
C GLU A 55 5.98 -14.08 -3.56
N PHE A 56 5.00 -14.34 -4.43
CA PHE A 56 4.77 -13.47 -5.58
C PHE A 56 4.24 -12.10 -5.14
N PRO A 57 4.60 -11.02 -5.83
CA PRO A 57 4.17 -9.67 -5.48
C PRO A 57 2.70 -9.43 -5.85
N MET A 58 1.78 -10.12 -5.18
CA MET A 58 0.34 -10.12 -5.44
C MET A 58 -0.49 -9.55 -4.27
N HIS A 59 0.13 -9.17 -3.15
CA HIS A 59 -0.58 -8.47 -2.09
C HIS A 59 -0.92 -7.03 -2.49
N MET A 60 -1.90 -6.41 -1.84
CA MET A 60 -2.30 -5.02 -2.12
C MET A 60 -1.15 -4.05 -1.89
N CYS A 61 -0.26 -4.34 -0.95
CA CYS A 61 0.95 -3.56 -0.69
C CYS A 61 1.90 -3.58 -1.88
N ASP A 62 2.04 -4.74 -2.55
CA ASP A 62 2.88 -4.88 -3.73
C ASP A 62 2.33 -4.08 -4.91
N PHE A 63 1.02 -4.14 -5.15
CA PHE A 63 0.38 -3.29 -6.16
C PHE A 63 0.56 -1.80 -5.84
N SER A 64 0.52 -1.41 -4.56
CA SER A 64 0.81 -0.03 -4.15
C SER A 64 2.26 0.35 -4.47
N GLN A 65 3.21 -0.54 -4.18
CA GLN A 65 4.63 -0.34 -4.48
C GLN A 65 4.87 -0.24 -5.98
N LEU A 66 4.34 -1.18 -6.79
CA LEU A 66 4.44 -1.17 -8.25
C LEU A 66 3.84 0.10 -8.86
N ALA A 67 2.65 0.50 -8.39
CA ALA A 67 2.01 1.73 -8.83
C ALA A 67 2.89 2.96 -8.53
N MET A 68 3.49 3.03 -7.35
CA MET A 68 4.35 4.15 -6.95
C MET A 68 5.70 4.13 -7.66
N ILE A 69 6.31 2.98 -7.91
CA ILE A 69 7.53 2.86 -8.72
C ILE A 69 7.27 3.50 -10.09
N TYR A 70 6.23 3.03 -10.79
CA TYR A 70 5.92 3.53 -12.13
C TYR A 70 5.59 5.02 -12.09
N TYR A 71 4.80 5.47 -11.10
CA TYR A 71 4.40 6.87 -10.95
C TYR A 71 5.57 7.82 -10.67
N LEU A 72 6.53 7.39 -9.86
CA LEU A 72 7.69 8.21 -9.50
C LEU A 72 8.73 8.27 -10.62
N LEU A 73 8.89 7.19 -11.38
CA LEU A 73 9.83 7.12 -12.49
C LEU A 73 9.32 7.80 -13.77
N ASN A 74 8.01 7.79 -14.01
CA ASN A 74 7.39 8.32 -15.22
C ASN A 74 6.58 9.61 -14.91
N GLN A 75 7.08 10.75 -15.37
CA GLN A 75 6.40 12.03 -15.16
C GLN A 75 5.05 12.14 -15.90
N LYS A 76 4.76 11.24 -16.85
CA LYS A 76 3.50 11.17 -17.61
C LYS A 76 2.60 10.03 -17.13
N ALA A 77 2.91 9.43 -15.99
CA ALA A 77 2.11 8.32 -15.45
C ALA A 77 0.66 8.74 -15.20
N PRO A 78 -0.32 7.87 -15.46
CA PRO A 78 -1.72 8.14 -15.13
C PRO A 78 -1.90 8.39 -13.63
N LYS A 79 -2.63 9.44 -13.27
CA LYS A 79 -2.87 9.82 -11.87
C LYS A 79 -3.59 8.75 -11.07
N ILE A 80 -4.36 7.89 -11.71
CA ILE A 80 -5.06 6.79 -11.04
C ILE A 80 -4.11 5.86 -10.29
N LEU A 81 -2.87 5.68 -10.75
CA LEU A 81 -1.87 4.87 -10.05
C LEU A 81 -1.52 5.46 -8.67
N PHE A 82 -1.31 6.78 -8.62
CA PHE A 82 -1.11 7.45 -7.35
C PHE A 82 -2.36 7.43 -6.48
N HIS A 83 -3.55 7.63 -7.07
CA HIS A 83 -4.81 7.59 -6.32
C HIS A 83 -5.03 6.20 -5.69
N CYS A 84 -4.81 5.12 -6.42
CA CYS A 84 -4.84 3.76 -5.89
C CYS A 84 -3.84 3.59 -4.74
N ALA A 85 -2.57 3.94 -4.96
CA ALA A 85 -1.53 3.82 -3.95
C ALA A 85 -1.81 4.69 -2.71
N TYR A 86 -2.46 5.85 -2.86
CA TYR A 86 -2.90 6.68 -1.75
C TYR A 86 -3.91 5.95 -0.86
N PHE A 87 -5.01 5.45 -1.45
CA PHE A 87 -6.05 4.80 -0.66
C PHE A 87 -5.59 3.46 -0.10
N TRP A 88 -4.91 2.65 -0.89
CA TRP A 88 -4.36 1.37 -0.43
C TRP A 88 -3.28 1.57 0.65
N GLY A 89 -2.39 2.56 0.47
CA GLY A 89 -1.33 2.87 1.42
C GLY A 89 -1.88 3.45 2.74
N ILE A 90 -2.76 4.47 2.67
CA ILE A 90 -3.32 5.07 3.89
C ILE A 90 -4.17 4.07 4.66
N CYS A 91 -4.98 3.24 4.01
CA CYS A 91 -5.78 2.23 4.69
C CYS A 91 -4.94 0.98 5.05
N GLY A 92 -4.29 0.35 4.06
CA GLY A 92 -3.63 -0.93 4.23
C GLY A 92 -2.28 -0.83 4.92
N ALA A 93 -1.35 0.01 4.40
CA ALA A 93 -0.02 0.09 4.99
C ALA A 93 -0.03 0.69 6.40
N THR A 94 -0.93 1.65 6.69
CA THR A 94 -1.08 2.18 8.05
C THR A 94 -1.62 1.12 9.00
N MET A 95 -2.61 0.32 8.57
CA MET A 95 -3.15 -0.78 9.36
C MET A 95 -2.07 -1.84 9.62
N ALA A 96 -1.32 -2.26 8.59
CA ALA A 96 -0.23 -3.21 8.74
C ALA A 96 0.84 -2.75 9.74
N LEU A 97 1.20 -1.45 9.74
CA LEU A 97 2.14 -0.89 10.72
C LEU A 97 1.56 -0.77 12.13
N ALA A 98 0.24 -0.60 12.26
CA ALA A 98 -0.43 -0.50 13.56
C ALA A 98 -0.74 -1.88 14.18
N THR A 99 -1.07 -2.85 13.36
CA THR A 99 -1.43 -4.23 13.74
C THR A 99 -0.67 -5.22 12.86
N PRO A 100 0.67 -5.36 13.09
CA PRO A 100 1.50 -6.22 12.24
C PRO A 100 1.09 -7.68 12.36
N ASP A 101 0.88 -8.32 11.21
CA ASP A 101 0.64 -9.76 11.09
C ASP A 101 1.99 -10.46 10.90
N LEU A 102 2.70 -10.62 12.01
CA LEU A 102 4.02 -11.24 12.08
C LEU A 102 4.05 -12.31 13.16
N GLU A 103 4.51 -13.49 12.81
CA GLU A 103 4.67 -14.58 13.78
C GLU A 103 5.76 -14.27 14.82
N TYR A 104 6.84 -13.60 14.39
CA TYR A 104 8.00 -13.31 15.23
C TYR A 104 8.25 -11.82 15.39
N GLY A 105 8.60 -11.41 16.62
CA GLY A 105 8.99 -10.05 16.93
C GLY A 105 10.47 -9.75 16.62
N PHE A 106 10.88 -8.49 16.80
CA PHE A 106 12.29 -8.10 16.69
C PHE A 106 13.18 -8.92 17.64
N PRO A 107 14.36 -9.43 17.20
CA PRO A 107 15.08 -9.10 15.97
C PRO A 107 14.92 -10.11 14.82
N HIS A 108 13.81 -10.84 14.73
CA HIS A 108 13.61 -11.81 13.65
C HIS A 108 13.74 -11.14 12.28
N GLY A 109 14.24 -11.90 11.29
CA GLY A 109 14.56 -11.36 9.98
C GLY A 109 13.37 -10.82 9.18
N GLU A 110 12.17 -11.36 9.37
CA GLU A 110 10.93 -10.88 8.73
C GLU A 110 10.46 -9.53 9.28
N TYR A 111 10.80 -9.21 10.53
CA TYR A 111 10.33 -8.01 11.22
C TYR A 111 10.73 -6.72 10.50
N SER A 112 12.01 -6.56 10.20
CA SER A 112 12.51 -5.32 9.61
C SER A 112 12.02 -5.08 8.18
N PRO A 113 12.07 -6.06 7.25
CA PRO A 113 11.52 -5.92 5.91
C PRO A 113 10.03 -5.57 5.88
N PHE A 114 9.23 -6.19 6.75
CA PHE A 114 7.80 -5.90 6.87
C PHE A 114 7.55 -4.41 7.18
N PHE A 115 8.22 -3.87 8.22
CA PHE A 115 8.06 -2.47 8.61
C PHE A 115 8.61 -1.50 7.56
N TRP A 116 9.74 -1.81 6.93
CA TRP A 116 10.31 -0.99 5.88
C TRP A 116 9.44 -0.98 4.63
N GLY A 117 8.95 -2.13 4.18
CA GLY A 117 8.10 -2.24 2.98
C GLY A 117 6.85 -1.37 3.09
N HIS A 118 6.12 -1.48 4.21
CA HIS A 118 4.93 -0.66 4.44
C HIS A 118 5.26 0.83 4.65
N SER A 119 6.39 1.14 5.29
CA SER A 119 6.86 2.52 5.45
C SER A 119 7.24 3.17 4.11
N PHE A 120 7.80 2.42 3.16
CA PHE A 120 8.14 2.94 1.84
C PHE A 120 6.90 3.30 1.01
N ILE A 121 5.80 2.57 1.16
CA ILE A 121 4.52 2.93 0.54
C ILE A 121 4.07 4.31 1.07
N LEU A 122 4.04 4.48 2.39
CA LEU A 122 3.66 5.75 3.00
C LEU A 122 4.62 6.88 2.63
N LEU A 123 5.93 6.62 2.63
CA LEU A 123 6.94 7.59 2.19
C LEU A 123 6.66 8.07 0.76
N ALA A 124 6.39 7.15 -0.16
CA ALA A 124 6.09 7.48 -1.55
C ALA A 124 4.79 8.31 -1.67
N VAL A 125 3.74 7.91 -0.96
CA VAL A 125 2.47 8.64 -0.92
C VAL A 125 2.65 10.06 -0.37
N PHE A 126 3.31 10.22 0.79
CA PHE A 126 3.57 11.53 1.37
C PHE A 126 4.50 12.38 0.51
N TYR A 127 5.44 11.75 -0.20
CA TYR A 127 6.29 12.45 -1.15
C TYR A 127 5.48 13.11 -2.28
N VAL A 128 4.55 12.38 -2.88
CA VAL A 128 3.69 12.93 -3.94
C VAL A 128 2.78 14.02 -3.38
N LEU A 129 2.17 13.81 -2.21
CA LEU A 129 1.31 14.80 -1.55
C LEU A 129 2.05 16.11 -1.24
N MET A 130 3.27 16.02 -0.70
CA MET A 130 3.99 17.20 -0.18
C MET A 130 4.91 17.85 -1.21
N VAL A 131 5.57 17.06 -2.08
CA VAL A 131 6.59 17.56 -3.01
C VAL A 131 6.00 17.84 -4.39
N ARG A 132 5.13 16.94 -4.90
CA ARG A 132 4.43 17.15 -6.18
C ARG A 132 3.13 17.95 -6.03
N ASN A 133 2.66 18.17 -4.78
CA ASN A 133 1.37 18.81 -4.47
C ASN A 133 0.18 18.17 -5.20
N GLU A 134 0.27 16.86 -5.42
CA GLU A 134 -0.80 16.08 -6.04
C GLU A 134 -1.58 15.33 -4.98
N ARG A 135 -2.88 15.17 -5.18
CA ARG A 135 -3.77 14.49 -4.25
C ARG A 135 -4.99 13.94 -4.99
N PRO A 136 -5.63 12.88 -4.51
CA PRO A 136 -6.92 12.45 -5.04
C PRO A 136 -8.02 13.47 -4.71
N ILE A 137 -9.09 13.42 -5.48
CA ILE A 137 -10.34 14.13 -5.23
C ILE A 137 -11.46 13.12 -4.98
N LEU A 138 -12.60 13.59 -4.46
CA LEU A 138 -13.71 12.70 -4.07
C LEU A 138 -14.19 11.80 -5.22
N SER A 139 -14.26 12.34 -6.45
CA SER A 139 -14.68 11.59 -7.65
C SER A 139 -13.69 10.51 -8.11
N ASP A 140 -12.52 10.42 -7.49
CA ASP A 140 -11.55 9.36 -7.79
C ASP A 140 -11.82 8.09 -6.99
N ILE A 141 -12.53 8.18 -5.85
CA ILE A 141 -12.85 7.03 -5.01
C ILE A 141 -13.58 5.93 -5.78
N PRO A 142 -14.66 6.19 -6.55
CA PRO A 142 -15.30 5.15 -7.35
C PRO A 142 -14.38 4.50 -8.38
N LYS A 143 -13.45 5.26 -8.96
CA LYS A 143 -12.48 4.73 -9.92
C LYS A 143 -11.49 3.78 -9.23
N VAL A 144 -10.99 4.17 -8.04
CA VAL A 144 -10.11 3.32 -7.23
C VAL A 144 -10.84 2.05 -6.80
N ILE A 145 -12.10 2.15 -6.36
CA ILE A 145 -12.92 0.97 -6.04
C ILE A 145 -13.01 0.04 -7.24
N GLY A 146 -13.31 0.58 -8.44
CA GLY A 146 -13.37 -0.21 -9.67
C GLY A 146 -12.06 -0.95 -9.97
N VAL A 147 -10.91 -0.27 -9.88
CA VAL A 147 -9.59 -0.89 -10.06
C VAL A 147 -9.35 -1.96 -8.99
N THR A 148 -9.67 -1.68 -7.73
CA THR A 148 -9.50 -2.63 -6.62
C THR A 148 -10.34 -3.89 -6.84
N LEU A 149 -11.59 -3.77 -7.28
CA LEU A 149 -12.45 -4.93 -7.56
C LEU A 149 -11.94 -5.76 -8.74
N VAL A 150 -11.43 -5.14 -9.80
CA VAL A 150 -10.81 -5.85 -10.91
C VAL A 150 -9.59 -6.63 -10.46
N LEU A 151 -8.72 -6.00 -9.65
CA LEU A 151 -7.55 -6.68 -9.08
C LEU A 151 -7.95 -7.79 -8.10
N LEU A 152 -9.02 -7.61 -7.31
CA LEU A 152 -9.53 -8.65 -6.41
C LEU A 152 -9.91 -9.92 -7.20
N ILE A 153 -10.66 -9.78 -8.29
CA ILE A 153 -11.02 -10.91 -9.16
C ILE A 153 -9.76 -11.56 -9.74
N PHE A 154 -8.84 -10.76 -10.23
CA PHE A 154 -7.58 -11.25 -10.79
C PHE A 154 -6.78 -12.05 -9.73
N VAL A 155 -6.58 -11.49 -8.53
CA VAL A 155 -5.83 -12.13 -7.44
C VAL A 155 -6.56 -13.40 -6.95
N TYR A 156 -7.89 -13.39 -6.90
CA TYR A 156 -8.65 -14.61 -6.58
C TYR A 156 -8.37 -15.74 -7.58
N CYS A 157 -8.39 -15.43 -8.87
CA CYS A 157 -8.02 -16.40 -9.91
C CYS A 157 -6.58 -16.88 -9.77
N VAL A 158 -5.64 -15.98 -9.44
CA VAL A 158 -4.23 -16.34 -9.21
C VAL A 158 -4.09 -17.31 -8.03
N ASN A 159 -4.76 -17.05 -6.89
CA ASN A 159 -4.78 -17.96 -5.75
C ASN A 159 -5.27 -19.36 -6.13
N LEU A 160 -6.34 -19.45 -6.92
CA LEU A 160 -6.88 -20.73 -7.37
C LEU A 160 -5.95 -21.47 -8.34
N LEU A 161 -5.23 -20.75 -9.18
CA LEU A 161 -4.30 -21.34 -10.16
C LEU A 161 -3.01 -21.83 -9.52
N ILE A 162 -2.46 -21.07 -8.56
CA ILE A 162 -1.24 -21.46 -7.85
C ILE A 162 -1.54 -22.59 -6.85
N GLY A 163 -2.71 -22.52 -6.20
CA GLY A 163 -3.10 -23.45 -5.15
C GLY A 163 -2.42 -23.18 -3.81
N PRO A 164 -2.79 -23.94 -2.76
CA PRO A 164 -2.22 -23.78 -1.42
C PRO A 164 -0.69 -23.92 -1.41
N PRO A 165 0.03 -23.13 -0.59
CA PRO A 165 -0.48 -22.21 0.43
C PRO A 165 -0.72 -20.76 -0.06
N ALA A 166 -0.76 -20.49 -1.37
CA ALA A 166 -1.07 -19.16 -1.88
C ALA A 166 -2.41 -18.64 -1.34
N ASN A 167 -2.37 -17.48 -0.69
CA ASN A 167 -3.53 -16.86 -0.04
C ASN A 167 -3.45 -15.33 -0.08
N TYR A 168 -3.15 -14.79 -1.26
CA TYR A 168 -3.06 -13.33 -1.45
C TYR A 168 -4.40 -12.67 -1.13
N TRP A 169 -4.34 -11.54 -0.42
CA TRP A 169 -5.49 -10.77 0.08
C TRP A 169 -6.41 -11.57 1.01
N TYR A 170 -5.95 -12.73 1.51
CA TYR A 170 -6.74 -13.65 2.35
C TYR A 170 -8.07 -14.08 1.70
N LEU A 171 -8.06 -14.27 0.35
CA LEU A 171 -9.27 -14.55 -0.41
C LEU A 171 -9.73 -16.01 -0.36
N VAL A 172 -8.84 -16.93 0.01
CA VAL A 172 -9.12 -18.39 0.00
C VAL A 172 -9.01 -19.05 1.37
N ALA A 173 -8.28 -18.44 2.31
CA ALA A 173 -8.17 -18.89 3.69
C ALA A 173 -8.08 -17.69 4.64
N ARG A 174 -8.40 -17.88 5.92
CA ARG A 174 -8.22 -16.86 6.94
C ARG A 174 -6.74 -16.62 7.21
N PRO A 175 -6.32 -15.39 7.59
CA PRO A 175 -5.02 -15.16 8.19
C PRO A 175 -4.92 -15.82 9.57
N VAL A 176 -3.80 -15.61 10.26
CA VAL A 176 -3.61 -16.04 11.65
C VAL A 176 -4.72 -15.47 12.55
N GLU A 177 -5.09 -16.20 13.59
CA GLU A 177 -6.08 -15.77 14.58
C GLU A 177 -5.69 -14.46 15.27
N GLY A 178 -6.68 -13.71 15.75
CA GLY A 178 -6.49 -12.42 16.41
C GLY A 178 -6.58 -11.22 15.47
N THR A 179 -7.05 -11.42 14.25
CA THR A 179 -7.22 -10.35 13.25
C THR A 179 -8.69 -9.90 13.14
N LEU A 180 -8.91 -8.76 12.48
CA LEU A 180 -10.26 -8.27 12.17
C LEU A 180 -11.08 -9.30 11.35
N MET A 181 -10.41 -10.21 10.65
CA MET A 181 -11.05 -11.26 9.84
C MET A 181 -11.83 -12.28 10.67
N ASP A 182 -11.53 -12.42 11.95
CA ASP A 182 -12.23 -13.34 12.86
C ASP A 182 -13.71 -12.97 13.06
N TYR A 183 -14.06 -11.70 12.83
CA TYR A 183 -15.43 -11.20 12.93
C TYR A 183 -16.27 -11.41 11.66
N PHE A 184 -15.67 -11.96 10.60
CA PHE A 184 -16.35 -12.21 9.33
C PHE A 184 -16.50 -13.72 9.06
N PRO A 185 -17.45 -14.13 8.19
CA PRO A 185 -17.56 -15.51 7.71
C PRO A 185 -16.27 -15.98 7.04
N ASP A 186 -16.15 -17.31 6.85
CA ASP A 186 -15.03 -17.90 6.12
C ASP A 186 -14.96 -17.38 4.66
N PRO A 187 -13.74 -17.30 4.08
CA PRO A 187 -13.59 -17.05 2.66
C PRO A 187 -14.38 -18.04 1.78
N PRO A 188 -15.00 -17.59 0.68
CA PRO A 188 -15.00 -16.20 0.18
C PRO A 188 -16.14 -15.31 0.75
N LEU A 189 -16.99 -15.82 1.64
CA LEU A 189 -18.17 -15.09 2.15
C LEU A 189 -17.81 -13.84 2.96
N HIS A 190 -16.61 -13.78 3.56
CA HIS A 190 -16.10 -12.59 4.24
C HIS A 190 -16.13 -11.34 3.35
N LEU A 191 -16.06 -11.48 2.01
CA LEU A 191 -16.09 -10.37 1.07
C LEU A 191 -17.37 -9.54 1.16
N ILE A 192 -18.49 -10.14 1.60
CA ILE A 192 -19.76 -9.43 1.80
C ILE A 192 -19.63 -8.32 2.85
N GLY A 193 -18.78 -8.52 3.87
CA GLY A 193 -18.54 -7.53 4.91
C GLY A 193 -17.27 -6.70 4.66
N THR A 194 -16.19 -7.32 4.18
CA THR A 194 -14.90 -6.64 4.01
C THR A 194 -14.90 -5.63 2.85
N ILE A 195 -15.62 -5.89 1.76
CA ILE A 195 -15.73 -4.92 0.65
C ILE A 195 -16.42 -3.62 1.09
N PRO A 196 -17.63 -3.63 1.72
CA PRO A 196 -18.23 -2.42 2.25
C PRO A 196 -17.33 -1.71 3.28
N LEU A 197 -16.65 -2.46 4.13
CA LEU A 197 -15.71 -1.89 5.09
C LEU A 197 -14.53 -1.18 4.39
N ALA A 198 -13.93 -1.80 3.38
CA ALA A 198 -12.84 -1.20 2.60
C ALA A 198 -13.30 0.09 1.89
N ILE A 199 -14.52 0.09 1.32
CA ILE A 199 -15.11 1.28 0.72
C ILE A 199 -15.27 2.39 1.78
N LEU A 200 -15.81 2.08 2.96
CA LEU A 200 -15.93 3.04 4.06
C LEU A 200 -14.56 3.62 4.44
N LEU A 201 -13.55 2.77 4.56
CA LEU A 201 -12.18 3.19 4.89
C LEU A 201 -11.59 4.13 3.83
N PHE A 202 -11.88 3.95 2.55
CA PHE A 202 -11.46 4.89 1.51
C PHE A 202 -12.08 6.28 1.71
N TYR A 203 -13.37 6.36 2.06
CA TYR A 203 -14.00 7.64 2.38
C TYR A 203 -13.40 8.27 3.65
N ILE A 204 -13.12 7.48 4.68
CA ILE A 204 -12.44 7.94 5.90
C ILE A 204 -11.03 8.45 5.58
N ALA A 205 -10.25 7.74 4.75
CA ALA A 205 -8.93 8.17 4.31
C ALA A 205 -8.96 9.50 3.53
N TYR A 206 -10.08 9.82 2.87
CA TYR A 206 -10.28 11.08 2.16
C TYR A 206 -10.63 12.26 3.10
N LEU A 207 -11.22 12.01 4.27
CA LEU A 207 -11.69 13.06 5.19
C LEU A 207 -10.66 14.14 5.53
N PRO A 208 -9.37 13.82 5.80
CA PRO A 208 -8.37 14.86 6.09
C PRO A 208 -8.18 15.84 4.92
N LEU A 209 -8.27 15.36 3.68
CA LEU A 209 -8.17 16.20 2.48
C LEU A 209 -9.42 17.08 2.34
N GLN A 210 -10.59 16.54 2.57
CA GLN A 210 -11.86 17.27 2.54
C GLN A 210 -11.92 18.37 3.62
N ILE A 211 -11.55 18.05 4.85
CA ILE A 211 -11.50 19.01 5.95
C ILE A 211 -10.55 20.17 5.60
N LYS A 212 -9.37 19.85 5.06
CA LYS A 212 -8.41 20.87 4.62
C LYS A 212 -8.99 21.79 3.53
N ASP A 213 -9.82 21.27 2.62
CA ASP A 213 -10.47 22.07 1.58
C ASP A 213 -11.54 22.98 2.15
N LEU A 214 -12.35 22.46 3.05
CA LEU A 214 -13.40 23.26 3.74
C LEU A 214 -12.76 24.41 4.53
N LEU A 215 -11.70 24.14 5.29
CA LEU A 215 -10.97 25.15 6.06
C LEU A 215 -10.29 26.21 5.18
N ARG A 216 -9.98 25.89 3.93
CA ARG A 216 -9.37 26.82 2.97
C ARG A 216 -10.39 27.56 2.09
N GLY A 217 -11.69 27.35 2.33
CA GLY A 217 -12.76 27.94 1.52
C GLY A 217 -12.79 27.43 0.06
N LYS A 218 -12.16 26.29 -0.22
CA LYS A 218 -12.23 25.64 -1.54
C LYS A 218 -13.37 24.62 -1.50
N ALA A 219 -14.45 24.90 -2.23
CA ALA A 219 -15.51 23.91 -2.41
C ALA A 219 -14.90 22.61 -2.95
N ALA A 220 -15.30 21.50 -2.37
CA ALA A 220 -14.96 20.18 -2.90
C ALA A 220 -15.53 20.05 -4.31
N LYS A 221 -14.66 19.97 -5.31
CA LYS A 221 -15.02 19.65 -6.69
C LYS A 221 -14.96 18.16 -6.91
#